data_ac04c50519d4069d900282fa216e9911
#
_entry.id   ac04c50519d4069d900282fa216e9911
#
_cell.length_a   1.000
_cell.length_b   1.000
_cell.length_c   1.000
_cell.angle_alpha   90.00
_cell.angle_beta   90.00
_cell.angle_gamma   90.00
#
_symmetry.space_group_name_H-M   'P 1'
#
loop_
_entity.id
_entity.type
_entity.pdbx_description
1 polymer ?
#
loop_
_entity_poly.entity_id
_entity_poly.type
_entity_poly.pdbx_seq_one_letter_code
_entity_poly.pdbx_strand_id
1 'polypeptide(L)'
;MTLTGRLLADARRFDDACSALVAVEWLDGVRRQGRTELQLRHCPDPPRQGWRIQVRGPLQRPAAGVHFLLPGPAERLAARGSWSQLRANDIAVLDRPWTPIADLRRQIAGRFQAAAGAEQGGLLAALVLGSAQVQLPEDLRQAFRVAGLSHALAASGFHLSVLLGAALALGRLLGRSLRLALAALAMLIFLVCAGVQPSVVRAVLMGATALLIRESGERSRGFGVLLLTLSLMLLVHPAWARSIGFQLSAAATAGLILTAPGLETWWAERLPARLGWLAPALSVPLAAMAWTLPLQLLHFGSAPLYALVANLLAAPLLAPLTLSAMGLALASLVLPAAVFPLLAWPVAQLAALLIAIVRWISHWPAARLLTGHPQPWVVALLVIGLLPWLLPDGGRWRRMGLVPLLMAVLVHGHVQLADGVVAVKRGRQHWLLARHQGRAALVSTSAVASSCRMAGRLADVHGHGRLDWVMLLDPVASEVMACWQGLGHRVVAPQQGRAGLAVGQRLHSDGLSLELLTDRGQAMLLRVGQLRWRLLPVPQALWALQRQRRLGPVDGIWLGFQPNRRQLRWLEGGGTKVCL
;
A
#
# COMPACT_ATOMS: atom_id res chain seq x y z
N MET A 1 5.49 26.79 18.77
CA MET A 1 6.75 26.92 18.01
C MET A 1 6.45 27.53 16.65
N THR A 2 7.29 28.43 16.18
CA THR A 2 7.21 29.02 14.84
C THR A 2 8.27 28.37 13.95
N LEU A 3 7.84 27.74 12.87
CA LEU A 3 8.70 27.06 11.90
C LEU A 3 8.69 27.82 10.59
N THR A 4 9.87 28.08 10.03
CA THR A 4 10.04 28.56 8.66
C THR A 4 10.79 27.48 7.87
N GLY A 5 10.30 27.17 6.68
CA GLY A 5 10.91 26.12 5.85
C GLY A 5 10.33 26.09 4.44
N ARG A 6 10.88 25.18 3.63
CA ARG A 6 10.51 24.99 2.22
C ARG A 6 9.81 23.65 2.02
N LEU A 7 8.71 23.65 1.27
CA LEU A 7 8.01 22.42 0.92
C LEU A 7 8.82 21.56 -0.04
N LEU A 8 8.97 20.28 0.29
CA LEU A 8 9.70 19.30 -0.52
C LEU A 8 8.85 18.65 -1.60
N ALA A 9 7.52 18.66 -1.42
CA ALA A 9 6.54 18.13 -2.37
C ALA A 9 5.23 18.91 -2.23
N ASP A 10 4.34 18.78 -3.22
CA ASP A 10 2.98 19.33 -3.15
C ASP A 10 2.23 18.70 -1.97
N ALA A 11 1.43 19.50 -1.26
CA ALA A 11 0.64 19.02 -0.16
C ALA A 11 -0.43 18.03 -0.64
N ARG A 12 -0.57 16.92 0.08
CA ARG A 12 -1.61 15.93 -0.19
C ARG A 12 -2.84 16.25 0.62
N ARG A 13 -3.97 16.35 -0.07
CA ARG A 13 -5.28 16.60 0.54
C ARG A 13 -5.92 15.30 1.04
N PHE A 14 -6.51 15.35 2.24
CA PHE A 14 -7.29 14.27 2.86
C PHE A 14 -8.52 14.91 3.49
N ASP A 15 -9.65 14.76 2.87
CA ASP A 15 -10.88 15.50 3.23
C ASP A 15 -10.59 17.02 3.23
N ASP A 16 -10.78 17.71 4.35
CA ASP A 16 -10.49 19.14 4.51
C ASP A 16 -9.07 19.45 4.99
N ALA A 17 -8.28 18.42 5.31
CA ALA A 17 -6.91 18.54 5.80
C ALA A 17 -5.88 18.29 4.72
N CYS A 18 -4.67 18.83 4.93
CA CYS A 18 -3.51 18.54 4.05
C CYS A 18 -2.31 18.08 4.86
N SER A 19 -1.46 17.27 4.23
CA SER A 19 -0.13 16.99 4.75
C SER A 19 0.96 17.25 3.71
N ALA A 20 2.07 17.83 4.15
CA ALA A 20 3.23 18.11 3.31
C ALA A 20 4.53 17.88 4.09
N LEU A 21 5.58 17.47 3.37
CA LEU A 21 6.91 17.36 3.95
C LEU A 21 7.66 18.69 3.75
N VAL A 22 8.18 19.24 4.84
CA VAL A 22 8.87 20.54 4.89
C VAL A 22 10.32 20.33 5.28
N ALA A 23 11.25 20.91 4.51
CA ALA A 23 12.63 21.11 4.92
C ALA A 23 12.68 22.33 5.84
N VAL A 24 13.09 22.13 7.08
CA VAL A 24 13.16 23.18 8.12
C VAL A 24 14.39 24.03 7.87
N GLU A 25 14.22 25.35 7.86
CA GLU A 25 15.29 26.34 7.78
C GLU A 25 15.49 27.06 9.12
N TRP A 26 14.37 27.43 9.76
CA TRP A 26 14.35 28.14 11.05
C TRP A 26 13.29 27.58 11.98
N LEU A 27 13.63 27.48 13.27
CA LEU A 27 12.72 27.08 14.33
C LEU A 27 12.86 28.06 15.50
N ASP A 28 11.78 28.77 15.82
CA ASP A 28 11.73 29.83 16.85
C ASP A 28 12.90 30.84 16.74
N GLY A 29 13.19 31.32 15.52
CA GLY A 29 14.26 32.27 15.22
C GLY A 29 15.69 31.69 15.18
N VAL A 30 15.86 30.39 15.46
CA VAL A 30 17.15 29.71 15.39
C VAL A 30 17.25 28.91 14.09
N ARG A 31 18.38 29.03 13.38
CA ARG A 31 18.64 28.23 12.17
C ARG A 31 18.80 26.76 12.54
N ARG A 32 17.93 25.92 11.97
CA ARG A 32 17.93 24.46 12.19
C ARG A 32 17.76 23.76 10.85
N GLN A 33 18.39 22.59 10.71
CA GLN A 33 18.24 21.74 9.54
C GLN A 33 17.51 20.45 9.92
N GLY A 34 16.59 20.01 9.07
CA GLY A 34 15.84 18.77 9.27
C GLY A 34 14.61 18.73 8.38
N ARG A 35 13.83 17.68 8.57
CA ARG A 35 12.55 17.51 7.86
C ARG A 35 11.44 17.28 8.87
N THR A 36 10.29 17.89 8.63
CA THR A 36 9.08 17.68 9.43
C THR A 36 7.88 17.50 8.53
N GLU A 37 6.91 16.70 8.96
CA GLU A 37 5.61 16.63 8.29
C GLU A 37 4.72 17.74 8.85
N LEU A 38 4.29 18.64 7.98
CA LEU A 38 3.27 19.64 8.28
C LEU A 38 1.88 19.00 8.09
N GLN A 39 1.01 19.13 9.07
CA GLN A 39 -0.41 18.77 9.00
C GLN A 39 -1.25 20.02 9.19
N LEU A 40 -1.96 20.43 8.14
CA LEU A 40 -2.92 21.52 8.16
C LEU A 40 -4.33 20.95 8.34
N ARG A 41 -5.09 21.45 9.30
CA ARG A 41 -6.45 20.99 9.57
C ARG A 41 -7.48 21.50 8.57
N HIS A 42 -7.25 22.68 8.05
CA HIS A 42 -8.06 23.31 7.02
C HIS A 42 -7.16 23.72 5.87
N CYS A 43 -7.48 23.30 4.64
CA CYS A 43 -6.59 23.45 3.51
C CYS A 43 -7.40 23.68 2.22
N PRO A 44 -7.98 24.88 2.05
CA PRO A 44 -8.73 25.20 0.84
C PRO A 44 -7.82 25.24 -0.40
N ASP A 45 -6.63 25.82 -0.29
CA ASP A 45 -5.61 25.85 -1.35
C ASP A 45 -4.35 25.07 -0.87
N PRO A 46 -4.11 23.86 -1.37
CA PRO A 46 -2.97 23.05 -0.96
C PRO A 46 -1.64 23.73 -1.32
N PRO A 47 -0.74 23.95 -0.36
CA PRO A 47 0.55 24.58 -0.64
C PRO A 47 1.42 23.67 -1.51
N ARG A 48 2.20 24.32 -2.40
CA ARG A 48 2.91 23.66 -3.50
C ARG A 48 4.38 23.45 -3.19
N GLN A 49 4.99 22.51 -3.88
CA GLN A 49 6.43 22.22 -3.80
C GLN A 49 7.24 23.51 -4.03
N GLY A 50 8.29 23.68 -3.23
CA GLY A 50 9.21 24.81 -3.33
C GLY A 50 8.76 26.05 -2.55
N TRP A 51 7.47 26.20 -2.21
CA TRP A 51 7.01 27.36 -1.45
C TRP A 51 7.74 27.46 -0.11
N ARG A 52 8.17 28.66 0.22
CA ARG A 52 8.72 28.99 1.52
C ARG A 52 7.58 29.46 2.42
N ILE A 53 7.43 28.78 3.54
CA ILE A 53 6.29 28.97 4.43
C ILE A 53 6.72 29.24 5.85
N GLN A 54 5.88 29.96 6.57
CA GLN A 54 5.96 30.10 8.01
C GLN A 54 4.69 29.54 8.63
N VAL A 55 4.85 28.69 9.64
CA VAL A 55 3.72 28.04 10.33
C VAL A 55 3.94 28.08 11.82
N ARG A 56 2.84 28.23 12.55
CA ARG A 56 2.82 28.18 14.02
C ARG A 56 2.02 26.99 14.50
N GLY A 57 2.59 26.23 15.42
CA GLY A 57 1.89 25.09 15.99
C GLY A 57 2.75 24.22 16.91
N PRO A 58 2.16 23.22 17.55
CA PRO A 58 2.89 22.26 18.35
C PRO A 58 3.71 21.31 17.47
N LEU A 59 5.01 21.22 17.72
CA LEU A 59 5.89 20.20 17.15
C LEU A 59 5.80 18.97 18.04
N GLN A 60 5.47 17.83 17.45
CA GLN A 60 5.24 16.57 18.15
C GLN A 60 6.05 15.44 17.53
N ARG A 61 6.38 14.44 18.34
CA ARG A 61 6.88 13.17 17.79
C ARG A 61 5.72 12.43 17.10
N PRO A 62 5.93 11.88 15.90
CA PRO A 62 4.93 11.08 15.25
C PRO A 62 4.60 9.86 16.11
N ALA A 63 3.32 9.46 16.12
CA ALA A 63 2.92 8.27 16.85
C ALA A 63 3.55 7.02 16.21
N ALA A 64 4.09 6.15 17.06
CA ALA A 64 4.55 4.81 16.65
C ALA A 64 3.40 3.95 16.13
N GLY A 65 3.73 2.89 15.43
CA GLY A 65 2.77 1.88 15.01
C GLY A 65 2.07 1.26 16.22
N VAL A 66 0.78 1.02 16.08
CA VAL A 66 -0.05 0.41 17.14
C VAL A 66 0.18 -1.09 17.27
N HIS A 67 0.74 -1.70 16.25
CA HIS A 67 1.11 -3.11 16.19
C HIS A 67 2.33 -3.25 15.28
N PHE A 68 3.21 -4.22 15.55
CA PHE A 68 4.46 -4.40 14.81
C PHE A 68 4.25 -4.62 13.29
N LEU A 69 3.10 -5.19 12.89
CA LEU A 69 2.70 -5.37 11.49
C LEU A 69 1.97 -4.14 10.90
N LEU A 70 1.63 -3.14 11.72
CA LEU A 70 0.93 -1.93 11.30
C LEU A 70 1.82 -0.71 11.52
N PRO A 71 2.71 -0.39 10.56
CA PRO A 71 3.58 0.77 10.68
C PRO A 71 2.78 2.05 10.86
N GLY A 72 3.17 2.83 11.84
CA GLY A 72 2.56 4.11 12.16
C GLY A 72 3.14 5.28 11.37
N PRO A 73 2.73 6.49 11.74
CA PRO A 73 3.32 7.71 11.19
C PRO A 73 4.82 7.79 11.43
N ALA A 74 5.32 7.34 12.60
CA ALA A 74 6.73 7.41 12.95
C ALA A 74 7.61 6.64 11.96
N GLU A 75 7.27 5.39 11.67
CA GLU A 75 8.03 4.52 10.78
C GLU A 75 7.96 5.01 9.32
N ARG A 76 6.77 5.49 8.89
CA ARG A 76 6.57 6.04 7.54
C ARG A 76 7.37 7.33 7.32
N LEU A 77 7.42 8.19 8.32
CA LEU A 77 8.15 9.45 8.24
C LEU A 77 9.65 9.25 8.40
N ALA A 78 10.09 8.34 9.26
CA ALA A 78 11.49 7.96 9.38
C ALA A 78 12.07 7.48 8.05
N ALA A 79 11.30 6.69 7.27
CA ALA A 79 11.69 6.27 5.93
C ALA A 79 11.87 7.44 4.94
N ARG A 80 11.29 8.62 5.23
CA ARG A 80 11.43 9.86 4.46
C ARG A 80 12.43 10.84 5.08
N GLY A 81 13.14 10.43 6.14
CA GLY A 81 14.08 11.28 6.88
C GLY A 81 13.40 12.36 7.72
N SER A 82 12.16 12.15 8.14
CA SER A 82 11.41 13.04 9.03
C SER A 82 11.11 12.33 10.35
N TRP A 83 11.38 13.01 11.47
CA TRP A 83 11.23 12.48 12.82
C TRP A 83 10.24 13.28 13.65
N SER A 84 9.58 14.26 13.04
CA SER A 84 8.67 15.16 13.70
C SER A 84 7.44 15.47 12.84
N GLN A 85 6.36 15.86 13.51
CA GLN A 85 5.13 16.38 12.90
C GLN A 85 4.79 17.71 13.54
N LEU A 86 4.42 18.69 12.73
CA LEU A 86 3.91 19.98 13.16
C LEU A 86 2.45 20.09 12.73
N ARG A 87 1.58 20.37 13.69
CA ARG A 87 0.15 20.60 13.43
C ARG A 87 -0.13 22.09 13.45
N ALA A 88 -0.73 22.58 12.38
CA ALA A 88 -1.10 23.99 12.28
C ALA A 88 -2.51 24.13 11.73
N ASN A 89 -3.14 25.24 12.05
CA ASN A 89 -4.43 25.60 11.46
C ASN A 89 -4.23 26.46 10.21
N ASP A 90 -3.25 27.37 10.26
CA ASP A 90 -2.96 28.35 9.23
C ASP A 90 -1.51 28.31 8.78
N ILE A 91 -1.28 28.81 7.57
CA ILE A 91 0.01 28.89 6.91
C ILE A 91 0.20 30.28 6.33
N ALA A 92 1.33 30.93 6.63
CA ALA A 92 1.78 32.13 5.95
C ALA A 92 2.76 31.76 4.84
N VAL A 93 2.44 32.10 3.61
CA VAL A 93 3.34 31.90 2.46
C VAL A 93 4.26 33.10 2.38
N LEU A 94 5.57 32.89 2.58
CA LEU A 94 6.60 33.92 2.53
C LEU A 94 7.10 34.16 1.11
N ASP A 95 7.25 33.08 0.33
CA ASP A 95 7.80 33.13 -1.01
C ASP A 95 7.23 31.99 -1.87
N ARG A 96 7.07 32.25 -3.15
CA ARG A 96 6.56 31.31 -4.18
C ARG A 96 7.59 31.20 -5.31
N PRO A 97 8.73 30.55 -5.08
CA PRO A 97 9.75 30.43 -6.09
C PRO A 97 9.22 29.67 -7.31
N TRP A 98 9.74 30.03 -8.46
CA TRP A 98 9.47 29.30 -9.68
C TRP A 98 10.05 27.87 -9.60
N THR A 99 9.21 26.86 -9.86
CA THR A 99 9.58 25.46 -9.81
C THR A 99 9.23 24.76 -11.12
N PRO A 100 10.06 24.94 -12.18
CA PRO A 100 9.68 24.59 -13.56
C PRO A 100 9.24 23.12 -13.70
N ILE A 101 9.95 22.18 -13.09
CA ILE A 101 9.63 20.75 -13.17
C ILE A 101 8.31 20.44 -12.45
N ALA A 102 8.10 21.00 -11.24
CA ALA A 102 6.88 20.78 -10.49
C ALA A 102 5.68 21.47 -11.15
N ASP A 103 5.88 22.67 -11.70
CA ASP A 103 4.85 23.41 -12.44
C ASP A 103 4.46 22.66 -13.71
N LEU A 104 5.42 22.14 -14.48
CA LEU A 104 5.19 21.30 -15.65
C LEU A 104 4.34 20.06 -15.30
N ARG A 105 4.69 19.35 -14.24
CA ARG A 105 3.93 18.17 -13.79
C ARG A 105 2.50 18.55 -13.41
N ARG A 106 2.31 19.65 -12.68
CA ARG A 106 0.97 20.15 -12.29
C ARG A 106 0.16 20.56 -13.52
N GLN A 107 0.79 21.23 -14.48
CA GLN A 107 0.14 21.63 -15.72
C GLN A 107 -0.36 20.40 -16.50
N ILE A 108 0.49 19.40 -16.70
CA ILE A 108 0.12 18.14 -17.37
C ILE A 108 -1.03 17.47 -16.63
N ALA A 109 -0.89 17.23 -15.31
CA ALA A 109 -1.91 16.56 -14.51
C ALA A 109 -3.24 17.34 -14.51
N GLY A 110 -3.19 18.66 -14.34
CA GLY A 110 -4.37 19.52 -14.35
C GLY A 110 -5.10 19.53 -15.69
N ARG A 111 -4.36 19.58 -16.81
CA ARG A 111 -4.93 19.49 -18.17
C ARG A 111 -5.64 18.17 -18.42
N PHE A 112 -5.03 17.05 -18.01
CA PHE A 112 -5.66 15.74 -18.14
C PHE A 112 -6.92 15.62 -17.29
N GLN A 113 -6.87 16.07 -16.03
CA GLN A 113 -8.03 16.02 -15.13
C GLN A 113 -9.15 16.97 -15.58
N ALA A 114 -8.83 18.13 -16.10
CA ALA A 114 -9.83 19.06 -16.66
C ALA A 114 -10.50 18.51 -17.92
N ALA A 115 -9.76 17.77 -18.78
CA ALA A 115 -10.28 17.22 -20.02
C ALA A 115 -11.06 15.91 -19.85
N ALA A 116 -10.67 15.03 -18.89
CA ALA A 116 -11.18 13.68 -18.77
C ALA A 116 -11.61 13.31 -17.34
N GLY A 117 -11.70 14.29 -16.44
CA GLY A 117 -12.11 14.06 -15.05
C GLY A 117 -11.03 13.42 -14.15
N ALA A 118 -11.39 13.20 -12.89
CA ALA A 118 -10.45 12.75 -11.86
C ALA A 118 -9.97 11.30 -12.08
N GLU A 119 -10.80 10.43 -12.63
CA GLU A 119 -10.47 9.01 -12.84
C GLU A 119 -9.68 8.79 -14.11
N GLN A 120 -10.27 9.05 -15.28
CA GLN A 120 -9.59 8.82 -16.56
C GLN A 120 -8.40 9.77 -16.74
N GLY A 121 -8.62 11.07 -16.50
CA GLY A 121 -7.54 12.06 -16.58
C GLY A 121 -6.45 11.83 -15.52
N GLY A 122 -6.85 11.41 -14.31
CA GLY A 122 -5.91 11.00 -13.27
C GLY A 122 -5.09 9.76 -13.67
N LEU A 123 -5.72 8.75 -14.29
CA LEU A 123 -5.03 7.56 -14.81
C LEU A 123 -4.03 7.93 -15.92
N LEU A 124 -4.46 8.75 -16.89
CA LEU A 124 -3.57 9.22 -17.98
C LEU A 124 -2.37 10.00 -17.43
N ALA A 125 -2.60 10.89 -16.46
CA ALA A 125 -1.53 11.60 -15.78
C ALA A 125 -0.59 10.66 -15.02
N ALA A 126 -1.13 9.61 -14.37
CA ALA A 126 -0.33 8.62 -13.65
C ALA A 126 0.52 7.75 -14.57
N LEU A 127 0.07 7.43 -15.78
CA LEU A 127 0.86 6.71 -16.79
C LEU A 127 2.08 7.52 -17.27
N VAL A 128 2.00 8.84 -17.29
CA VAL A 128 3.10 9.73 -17.70
C VAL A 128 4.01 10.09 -16.53
N LEU A 129 3.43 10.53 -15.41
CA LEU A 129 4.14 11.10 -14.27
C LEU A 129 4.38 10.09 -13.14
N GLY A 130 3.65 8.98 -13.16
CA GLY A 130 3.61 8.02 -12.07
C GLY A 130 2.65 8.43 -10.94
N SER A 131 2.01 7.45 -10.31
CA SER A 131 1.05 7.64 -9.22
C SER A 131 1.64 8.27 -7.93
N ALA A 132 2.95 8.39 -7.85
CA ALA A 132 3.60 9.11 -6.74
C ALA A 132 3.46 10.64 -6.89
N GLN A 133 3.30 11.13 -8.12
CA GLN A 133 3.19 12.55 -8.46
C GLN A 133 1.73 13.00 -8.65
N VAL A 134 0.80 12.06 -8.88
CA VAL A 134 -0.61 12.36 -9.21
C VAL A 134 -1.52 11.77 -8.12
N GLN A 135 -2.48 12.56 -7.67
CA GLN A 135 -3.51 12.07 -6.75
C GLN A 135 -4.60 11.36 -7.56
N LEU A 136 -4.71 10.05 -7.34
CA LEU A 136 -5.79 9.22 -7.87
C LEU A 136 -6.84 9.00 -6.79
N PRO A 137 -8.13 8.86 -7.13
CA PRO A 137 -9.16 8.38 -6.22
C PRO A 137 -8.73 7.08 -5.53
N GLU A 138 -8.96 7.00 -4.21
CA GLU A 138 -8.45 5.85 -3.43
C GLU A 138 -9.15 4.54 -3.79
N ASP A 139 -10.44 4.59 -4.14
CA ASP A 139 -11.20 3.44 -4.65
C ASP A 139 -10.59 2.88 -5.94
N LEU A 140 -10.22 3.75 -6.88
CA LEU A 140 -9.55 3.36 -8.12
C LEU A 140 -8.18 2.74 -7.84
N ARG A 141 -7.39 3.37 -6.97
CA ARG A 141 -6.08 2.84 -6.57
C ARG A 141 -6.21 1.45 -5.91
N GLN A 142 -7.24 1.27 -5.07
CA GLN A 142 -7.54 0.00 -4.43
C GLN A 142 -7.96 -1.05 -5.47
N ALA A 143 -8.79 -0.71 -6.44
CA ALA A 143 -9.18 -1.63 -7.52
C ALA A 143 -7.96 -2.12 -8.32
N PHE A 144 -7.04 -1.22 -8.70
CA PHE A 144 -5.78 -1.61 -9.36
C PHE A 144 -4.90 -2.53 -8.49
N ARG A 145 -4.89 -2.30 -7.16
CA ARG A 145 -4.14 -3.15 -6.23
C ARG A 145 -4.74 -4.54 -6.14
N VAL A 146 -6.06 -4.65 -6.01
CA VAL A 146 -6.78 -5.92 -5.93
C VAL A 146 -6.66 -6.71 -7.22
N ALA A 147 -6.74 -6.05 -8.39
CA ALA A 147 -6.55 -6.68 -9.69
C ALA A 147 -5.06 -7.05 -9.98
N GLY A 148 -4.09 -6.63 -9.15
CA GLY A 148 -2.66 -6.92 -9.37
C GLY A 148 -1.99 -6.02 -10.41
N LEU A 149 -2.60 -4.89 -10.76
CA LEU A 149 -2.13 -3.95 -11.76
C LEU A 149 -1.51 -2.67 -11.17
N SER A 150 -1.13 -2.67 -9.88
CA SER A 150 -0.48 -1.53 -9.22
C SER A 150 0.79 -1.05 -9.93
N HIS A 151 1.50 -1.94 -10.62
CA HIS A 151 2.70 -1.63 -11.39
C HIS A 151 2.40 -0.75 -12.63
N ALA A 152 1.18 -0.79 -13.16
CA ALA A 152 0.74 0.07 -14.26
C ALA A 152 0.55 1.53 -13.81
N LEU A 153 0.20 1.76 -12.53
CA LEU A 153 0.09 3.11 -11.96
C LEU A 153 1.45 3.70 -11.57
N ALA A 154 2.43 2.87 -11.27
CA ALA A 154 3.77 3.32 -10.91
C ALA A 154 4.61 3.53 -12.17
N ALA A 155 5.38 4.62 -12.21
CA ALA A 155 6.39 4.78 -13.25
C ALA A 155 7.38 3.61 -13.20
N SER A 156 7.46 2.85 -14.28
CA SER A 156 8.15 1.56 -14.31
C SER A 156 9.02 1.38 -15.56
N GLY A 157 9.81 0.30 -15.57
CA GLY A 157 10.60 -0.08 -16.74
C GLY A 157 9.77 -0.29 -18.01
N PHE A 158 8.52 -0.75 -17.89
CA PHE A 158 7.60 -0.88 -19.01
C PHE A 158 7.35 0.47 -19.70
N HIS A 159 7.04 1.52 -18.93
CA HIS A 159 6.80 2.87 -19.47
C HIS A 159 8.04 3.42 -20.20
N LEU A 160 9.22 3.23 -19.59
CA LEU A 160 10.47 3.59 -20.24
C LEU A 160 10.73 2.79 -21.52
N SER A 161 10.46 1.47 -21.51
CA SER A 161 10.65 0.62 -22.68
C SER A 161 9.76 1.04 -23.85
N VAL A 162 8.49 1.40 -23.57
CA VAL A 162 7.55 1.93 -24.58
C VAL A 162 8.06 3.25 -25.14
N LEU A 163 8.46 4.20 -24.28
CA LEU A 163 8.98 5.50 -24.71
C LEU A 163 10.29 5.37 -25.49
N LEU A 164 11.22 4.56 -24.99
CA LEU A 164 12.52 4.32 -25.62
C LEU A 164 12.34 3.59 -26.97
N GLY A 165 11.41 2.63 -27.04
CA GLY A 165 11.06 1.95 -28.27
C GLY A 165 10.54 2.90 -29.35
N ALA A 166 9.65 3.82 -28.97
CA ALA A 166 9.13 4.85 -29.86
C ALA A 166 10.23 5.83 -30.31
N ALA A 167 11.08 6.29 -29.39
CA ALA A 167 12.20 7.18 -29.70
C ALA A 167 13.23 6.52 -30.65
N LEU A 168 13.55 5.26 -30.42
CA LEU A 168 14.46 4.50 -31.29
C LEU A 168 13.84 4.19 -32.67
N ALA A 169 12.53 3.92 -32.73
CA ALA A 169 11.81 3.72 -33.98
C ALA A 169 11.79 5.01 -34.84
N LEU A 170 11.46 6.14 -34.21
CA LEU A 170 11.52 7.45 -34.88
C LEU A 170 12.95 7.78 -35.33
N GLY A 171 13.94 7.45 -34.50
CA GLY A 171 15.35 7.67 -34.80
C GLY A 171 15.94 6.76 -35.88
N ARG A 172 15.22 5.71 -36.35
CA ARG A 172 15.69 4.85 -37.46
C ARG A 172 15.87 5.62 -38.79
N LEU A 173 15.05 6.63 -38.98
CA LEU A 173 15.11 7.52 -40.16
C LEU A 173 16.20 8.58 -40.05
N LEU A 174 16.84 8.68 -38.90
CA LEU A 174 17.85 9.68 -38.57
C LEU A 174 19.20 8.96 -38.36
N GLY A 175 20.27 9.69 -38.54
CA GLY A 175 21.62 9.13 -38.33
C GLY A 175 21.83 8.60 -36.91
N ARG A 176 22.87 7.74 -36.75
CA ARG A 176 23.19 7.05 -35.46
C ARG A 176 23.27 8.02 -34.27
N SER A 177 23.95 9.14 -34.44
CA SER A 177 24.14 10.14 -33.37
C SER A 177 22.81 10.74 -32.91
N LEU A 178 21.91 11.09 -33.86
CA LEU A 178 20.62 11.68 -33.51
C LEU A 178 19.67 10.64 -32.87
N ARG A 179 19.74 9.37 -33.30
CA ARG A 179 19.01 8.28 -32.68
C ARG A 179 19.42 8.08 -31.21
N LEU A 180 20.74 8.15 -30.93
CA LEU A 180 21.25 8.05 -29.55
C LEU A 180 20.87 9.26 -28.71
N ALA A 181 20.92 10.46 -29.30
CA ALA A 181 20.49 11.68 -28.63
C ALA A 181 18.99 11.65 -28.28
N LEU A 182 18.12 11.15 -29.19
CA LEU A 182 16.69 10.96 -28.91
C LEU A 182 16.44 9.95 -27.80
N ALA A 183 17.19 8.85 -27.79
CA ALA A 183 17.09 7.84 -26.72
C ALA A 183 17.52 8.43 -25.36
N ALA A 184 18.62 9.16 -25.31
CA ALA A 184 19.10 9.83 -24.10
C ALA A 184 18.11 10.90 -23.62
N LEU A 185 17.57 11.70 -24.54
CA LEU A 185 16.54 12.69 -24.24
C LEU A 185 15.26 12.05 -23.69
N ALA A 186 14.80 10.95 -24.28
CA ALA A 186 13.64 10.21 -23.79
C ALA A 186 13.85 9.68 -22.36
N MET A 187 15.01 9.13 -22.04
CA MET A 187 15.38 8.70 -20.69
C MET A 187 15.43 9.87 -19.71
N LEU A 188 15.97 11.01 -20.11
CA LEU A 188 16.02 12.22 -19.28
C LEU A 188 14.62 12.79 -19.03
N ILE A 189 13.79 12.91 -20.05
CA ILE A 189 12.39 13.36 -19.91
C ILE A 189 11.63 12.42 -18.97
N PHE A 190 11.78 11.11 -19.14
CA PHE A 190 11.13 10.14 -18.26
C PHE A 190 11.58 10.29 -16.81
N LEU A 191 12.88 10.46 -16.55
CA LEU A 191 13.41 10.69 -15.20
C LEU A 191 12.88 11.99 -14.60
N VAL A 192 12.85 13.06 -15.38
CA VAL A 192 12.35 14.38 -14.97
C VAL A 192 10.84 14.32 -14.70
N CYS A 193 10.05 13.68 -15.55
CA CYS A 193 8.60 13.57 -15.39
C CYS A 193 8.20 12.67 -14.23
N ALA A 194 8.76 11.47 -14.13
CA ALA A 194 8.41 10.48 -13.12
C ALA A 194 9.06 10.73 -11.74
N GLY A 195 10.19 11.46 -11.74
CA GLY A 195 10.97 11.76 -10.53
C GLY A 195 11.93 10.64 -10.14
N VAL A 196 12.83 10.96 -9.21
CA VAL A 196 13.88 10.05 -8.74
C VAL A 196 13.29 9.01 -7.78
N GLN A 197 12.72 7.95 -8.35
CA GLN A 197 12.21 6.78 -7.64
C GLN A 197 13.09 5.56 -7.94
N PRO A 198 13.24 4.59 -7.01
CA PRO A 198 14.12 3.43 -7.24
C PRO A 198 13.81 2.65 -8.53
N SER A 199 12.51 2.46 -8.86
CA SER A 199 12.08 1.77 -10.09
C SER A 199 12.44 2.53 -11.36
N VAL A 200 12.32 3.86 -11.33
CA VAL A 200 12.65 4.76 -12.45
C VAL A 200 14.15 4.79 -12.69
N VAL A 201 14.94 5.03 -11.63
CA VAL A 201 16.41 5.07 -11.70
C VAL A 201 16.96 3.76 -12.21
N ARG A 202 16.47 2.61 -11.70
CA ARG A 202 16.85 1.29 -12.19
C ARG A 202 16.56 1.15 -13.69
N ALA A 203 15.37 1.52 -14.12
CA ALA A 203 14.98 1.41 -15.53
C ALA A 203 15.87 2.25 -16.44
N VAL A 204 16.17 3.49 -16.04
CA VAL A 204 17.05 4.39 -16.80
C VAL A 204 18.48 3.85 -16.85
N LEU A 205 19.04 3.41 -15.73
CA LEU A 205 20.40 2.86 -15.69
C LEU A 205 20.52 1.57 -16.55
N MET A 206 19.56 0.64 -16.42
CA MET A 206 19.54 -0.57 -17.24
C MET A 206 19.33 -0.25 -18.73
N GLY A 207 18.44 0.68 -19.06
CA GLY A 207 18.21 1.13 -20.44
C GLY A 207 19.43 1.79 -21.05
N ALA A 208 20.12 2.65 -20.31
CA ALA A 208 21.37 3.29 -20.74
C ALA A 208 22.47 2.26 -20.95
N THR A 209 22.66 1.35 -20.00
CA THR A 209 23.67 0.28 -20.11
C THR A 209 23.38 -0.66 -21.28
N ALA A 210 22.12 -1.05 -21.47
CA ALA A 210 21.72 -1.89 -22.61
C ALA A 210 21.96 -1.18 -23.96
N LEU A 211 21.69 0.13 -24.03
CA LEU A 211 21.95 0.94 -25.22
C LEU A 211 23.46 1.03 -25.52
N LEU A 212 24.28 1.30 -24.49
CA LEU A 212 25.74 1.38 -24.62
C LEU A 212 26.33 0.04 -25.12
N ILE A 213 25.97 -1.06 -24.50
CA ILE A 213 26.47 -2.40 -24.88
C ILE A 213 26.05 -2.74 -26.33
N ARG A 214 24.79 -2.42 -26.68
CA ARG A 214 24.31 -2.63 -28.04
C ARG A 214 25.13 -1.85 -29.08
N GLU A 215 25.48 -0.62 -28.77
CA GLU A 215 26.28 0.24 -29.67
C GLU A 215 27.76 -0.16 -29.72
N SER A 216 28.27 -0.83 -28.67
CA SER A 216 29.63 -1.40 -28.65
C SER A 216 29.73 -2.75 -29.39
N GLY A 217 28.60 -3.30 -29.87
CA GLY A 217 28.57 -4.60 -30.57
C GLY A 217 28.77 -5.81 -29.65
N GLU A 218 28.81 -5.61 -28.35
CA GLU A 218 28.98 -6.67 -27.36
C GLU A 218 27.67 -7.36 -26.99
N ARG A 219 27.79 -8.61 -26.52
CA ARG A 219 26.64 -9.36 -25.96
C ARG A 219 26.49 -9.07 -24.49
N SER A 220 25.37 -8.45 -24.11
CA SER A 220 25.07 -8.23 -22.70
C SER A 220 24.49 -9.48 -22.04
N ARG A 221 25.00 -9.80 -20.83
CA ARG A 221 24.32 -10.73 -19.93
C ARG A 221 23.35 -9.91 -19.08
N GLY A 222 22.05 -9.97 -19.37
CA GLY A 222 21.03 -9.16 -18.71
C GLY A 222 21.06 -9.22 -17.19
N PHE A 223 21.37 -10.39 -16.61
CA PHE A 223 21.49 -10.54 -15.16
C PHE A 223 22.73 -9.81 -14.59
N GLY A 224 23.85 -9.80 -15.31
CA GLY A 224 25.02 -9.01 -14.91
C GLY A 224 24.75 -7.51 -14.89
N VAL A 225 24.02 -7.01 -15.91
CA VAL A 225 23.58 -5.62 -15.98
C VAL A 225 22.66 -5.27 -14.80
N LEU A 226 21.74 -6.17 -14.44
CA LEU A 226 20.88 -5.99 -13.27
C LEU A 226 21.69 -5.87 -11.99
N LEU A 227 22.61 -6.81 -11.74
CA LEU A 227 23.45 -6.81 -10.54
C LEU A 227 24.30 -5.54 -10.44
N LEU A 228 24.96 -5.16 -11.52
CA LEU A 228 25.74 -3.91 -11.58
C LEU A 228 24.88 -2.69 -11.27
N THR A 229 23.69 -2.61 -11.86
CA THR A 229 22.76 -1.51 -11.63
C THR A 229 22.32 -1.44 -10.17
N LEU A 230 21.94 -2.58 -9.58
CA LEU A 230 21.52 -2.63 -8.18
C LEU A 230 22.65 -2.25 -7.22
N SER A 231 23.88 -2.74 -7.49
CA SER A 231 25.06 -2.40 -6.70
C SER A 231 25.35 -0.90 -6.75
N LEU A 232 25.32 -0.30 -7.93
CA LEU A 232 25.55 1.14 -8.10
C LEU A 232 24.48 1.97 -7.37
N MET A 233 23.21 1.58 -7.48
CA MET A 233 22.12 2.25 -6.78
C MET A 233 22.27 2.20 -5.26
N LEU A 234 22.72 1.06 -4.71
CA LEU A 234 22.93 0.90 -3.27
C LEU A 234 24.20 1.59 -2.77
N LEU A 235 25.23 1.71 -3.58
CA LEU A 235 26.42 2.50 -3.27
C LEU A 235 26.08 3.98 -3.14
N VAL A 236 25.25 4.51 -4.04
CA VAL A 236 24.84 5.93 -4.01
C VAL A 236 23.78 6.20 -2.93
N HIS A 237 22.84 5.29 -2.74
CA HIS A 237 21.73 5.49 -1.81
C HIS A 237 21.38 4.20 -1.05
N PRO A 238 22.14 3.83 0.00
CA PRO A 238 21.96 2.57 0.75
C PRO A 238 20.56 2.38 1.34
N ALA A 239 19.87 3.49 1.67
CA ALA A 239 18.52 3.46 2.22
C ALA A 239 17.48 2.82 1.28
N TRP A 240 17.75 2.75 -0.03
CA TRP A 240 16.86 2.09 -0.98
C TRP A 240 16.74 0.59 -0.77
N ALA A 241 17.72 -0.06 -0.12
CA ALA A 241 17.63 -1.48 0.24
C ALA A 241 16.34 -1.81 1.04
N ARG A 242 15.88 -0.87 1.87
CA ARG A 242 14.63 -1.00 2.65
C ARG A 242 13.37 -0.57 1.90
N SER A 243 13.50 -0.03 0.71
CA SER A 243 12.37 0.42 -0.10
C SER A 243 11.65 -0.77 -0.72
N ILE A 244 10.36 -0.93 -0.43
CA ILE A 244 9.51 -1.96 -1.03
C ILE A 244 9.54 -1.88 -2.56
N GLY A 245 9.48 -0.66 -3.11
CA GLY A 245 9.55 -0.43 -4.56
C GLY A 245 10.87 -0.90 -5.18
N PHE A 246 12.01 -0.73 -4.49
CA PHE A 246 13.29 -1.26 -4.95
C PHE A 246 13.30 -2.78 -4.94
N GLN A 247 12.90 -3.40 -3.83
CA GLN A 247 12.89 -4.87 -3.67
C GLN A 247 11.98 -5.55 -4.69
N LEU A 248 10.74 -5.09 -4.83
CA LEU A 248 9.80 -5.65 -5.81
C LEU A 248 10.27 -5.44 -7.25
N SER A 249 10.83 -4.29 -7.56
CA SER A 249 11.35 -3.98 -8.89
C SER A 249 12.57 -4.82 -9.26
N ALA A 250 13.48 -5.05 -8.31
CA ALA A 250 14.63 -5.93 -8.49
C ALA A 250 14.21 -7.39 -8.70
N ALA A 251 13.32 -7.90 -7.84
CA ALA A 251 12.80 -9.27 -7.93
C ALA A 251 12.04 -9.49 -9.25
N ALA A 252 11.14 -8.60 -9.64
CA ALA A 252 10.41 -8.72 -10.90
C ALA A 252 11.38 -8.77 -12.11
N THR A 253 12.39 -7.91 -12.12
CA THR A 253 13.36 -7.88 -13.24
C THR A 253 14.22 -9.13 -13.27
N ALA A 254 14.63 -9.66 -12.10
CA ALA A 254 15.32 -10.95 -12.03
C ALA A 254 14.45 -12.07 -12.63
N GLY A 255 13.16 -12.10 -12.30
CA GLY A 255 12.19 -13.03 -12.86
C GLY A 255 12.08 -12.94 -14.39
N LEU A 256 11.99 -11.72 -14.91
CA LEU A 256 11.93 -11.49 -16.36
C LEU A 256 13.20 -11.95 -17.09
N ILE A 257 14.36 -11.85 -16.47
CA ILE A 257 15.63 -12.24 -17.08
C ILE A 257 15.88 -13.76 -16.96
N LEU A 258 15.60 -14.34 -15.79
CA LEU A 258 15.99 -15.71 -15.48
C LEU A 258 14.91 -16.74 -15.79
N THR A 259 13.63 -16.39 -15.60
CA THR A 259 12.52 -17.34 -15.64
C THR A 259 11.61 -17.16 -16.87
N ALA A 260 11.36 -15.91 -17.30
CA ALA A 260 10.40 -15.66 -18.37
C ALA A 260 10.80 -16.33 -19.70
N PRO A 261 12.08 -16.35 -20.15
CA PRO A 261 12.44 -17.01 -21.42
C PRO A 261 12.14 -18.51 -21.42
N GLY A 262 12.44 -19.20 -20.32
CA GLY A 262 12.14 -20.62 -20.18
C GLY A 262 10.62 -20.93 -20.16
N LEU A 263 9.83 -20.07 -19.53
CA LEU A 263 8.37 -20.17 -19.58
C LEU A 263 7.82 -19.90 -20.98
N GLU A 264 8.39 -18.93 -21.68
CA GLU A 264 7.96 -18.58 -23.04
C GLU A 264 8.19 -19.72 -24.02
N THR A 265 9.38 -20.36 -24.00
CA THR A 265 9.66 -21.56 -24.81
C THR A 265 8.72 -22.70 -24.42
N TRP A 266 8.50 -22.93 -23.13
CA TRP A 266 7.59 -23.98 -22.64
C TRP A 266 6.15 -23.80 -23.12
N TRP A 267 5.63 -22.55 -23.12
CA TRP A 267 4.32 -22.23 -23.67
C TRP A 267 4.30 -22.31 -25.20
N ALA A 268 5.33 -21.81 -25.88
CA ALA A 268 5.41 -21.83 -27.35
C ALA A 268 5.37 -23.24 -27.92
N GLU A 269 5.99 -24.23 -27.23
CA GLU A 269 5.95 -25.63 -27.61
C GLU A 269 4.59 -26.30 -27.42
N ARG A 270 3.72 -25.78 -26.55
CA ARG A 270 2.44 -26.38 -26.14
C ARG A 270 1.22 -25.68 -26.73
N LEU A 271 1.37 -24.42 -27.08
CA LEU A 271 0.27 -23.64 -27.66
C LEU A 271 0.20 -23.87 -29.19
N PRO A 272 -1.00 -23.95 -29.76
CA PRO A 272 -1.17 -23.93 -31.21
C PRO A 272 -0.53 -22.66 -31.81
N ALA A 273 0.02 -22.73 -33.01
CA ALA A 273 0.71 -21.62 -33.68
C ALA A 273 -0.14 -20.32 -33.72
N ARG A 274 -1.46 -20.44 -33.85
CA ARG A 274 -2.40 -19.30 -33.83
C ARG A 274 -2.44 -18.56 -32.48
N LEU A 275 -2.06 -19.23 -31.39
CA LEU A 275 -2.03 -18.70 -30.03
C LEU A 275 -0.62 -18.42 -29.54
N GLY A 276 0.41 -18.48 -30.42
CA GLY A 276 1.81 -18.24 -30.06
C GLY A 276 2.06 -16.88 -29.39
N TRP A 277 1.25 -15.86 -29.69
CA TRP A 277 1.29 -14.54 -29.05
C TRP A 277 0.97 -14.58 -27.55
N LEU A 278 0.27 -15.62 -27.07
CA LEU A 278 -0.01 -15.81 -25.64
C LEU A 278 1.23 -16.23 -24.86
N ALA A 279 2.22 -16.85 -25.48
CA ALA A 279 3.42 -17.33 -24.77
C ALA A 279 4.13 -16.19 -24.00
N PRO A 280 4.56 -15.08 -24.60
CA PRO A 280 5.12 -13.96 -23.87
C PRO A 280 4.09 -13.28 -22.96
N ALA A 281 2.82 -13.17 -23.36
CA ALA A 281 1.75 -12.53 -22.60
C ALA A 281 1.45 -13.24 -21.27
N LEU A 282 1.67 -14.56 -21.20
CA LEU A 282 1.53 -15.36 -19.97
C LEU A 282 2.84 -15.43 -19.20
N SER A 283 3.98 -15.61 -19.89
CA SER A 283 5.28 -15.87 -19.26
C SER A 283 5.81 -14.65 -18.49
N VAL A 284 5.67 -13.47 -19.06
CA VAL A 284 6.16 -12.20 -18.45
C VAL A 284 5.48 -11.92 -17.11
N PRO A 285 4.14 -11.86 -17.01
CA PRO A 285 3.48 -11.59 -15.72
C PRO A 285 3.64 -12.76 -14.75
N LEU A 286 3.64 -14.01 -15.21
CA LEU A 286 3.81 -15.17 -14.34
C LEU A 286 5.20 -15.21 -13.69
N ALA A 287 6.26 -14.96 -14.45
CA ALA A 287 7.62 -14.86 -13.94
C ALA A 287 7.76 -13.72 -12.92
N ALA A 288 7.24 -12.52 -13.25
CA ALA A 288 7.28 -11.39 -12.35
C ALA A 288 6.50 -11.67 -11.05
N MET A 289 5.30 -12.27 -11.16
CA MET A 289 4.48 -12.64 -9.99
C MET A 289 5.20 -13.65 -9.11
N ALA A 290 5.76 -14.71 -9.66
CA ALA A 290 6.42 -15.76 -8.90
C ALA A 290 7.63 -15.23 -8.11
N TRP A 291 8.43 -14.34 -8.70
CA TRP A 291 9.57 -13.72 -8.03
C TRP A 291 9.18 -12.66 -7.01
N THR A 292 8.07 -11.97 -7.20
CA THR A 292 7.61 -10.92 -6.27
C THR A 292 6.70 -11.47 -5.18
N LEU A 293 6.12 -12.67 -5.34
CA LEU A 293 5.16 -13.25 -4.40
C LEU A 293 5.68 -13.30 -2.95
N PRO A 294 6.90 -13.79 -2.65
CA PRO A 294 7.41 -13.82 -1.27
C PRO A 294 7.45 -12.43 -0.63
N LEU A 295 7.88 -11.42 -1.41
CA LEU A 295 7.94 -10.03 -0.94
C LEU A 295 6.55 -9.41 -0.79
N GLN A 296 5.60 -9.75 -1.69
CA GLN A 296 4.22 -9.30 -1.56
C GLN A 296 3.57 -9.84 -0.29
N LEU A 297 3.76 -11.12 0.01
CA LEU A 297 3.27 -11.73 1.24
C LEU A 297 3.92 -11.11 2.48
N LEU A 298 5.22 -10.88 2.45
CA LEU A 298 5.96 -10.25 3.54
C LEU A 298 5.47 -8.83 3.84
N HIS A 299 5.29 -8.01 2.80
CA HIS A 299 4.98 -6.58 2.98
C HIS A 299 3.49 -6.26 3.04
N PHE A 300 2.65 -7.05 2.38
CA PHE A 300 1.21 -6.75 2.24
C PHE A 300 0.30 -7.81 2.86
N GLY A 301 0.82 -8.99 3.19
CA GLY A 301 0.02 -10.09 3.72
C GLY A 301 -1.08 -10.56 2.77
N SER A 302 -0.92 -10.31 1.48
CA SER A 302 -1.93 -10.64 0.48
C SER A 302 -1.33 -10.73 -0.92
N ALA A 303 -1.98 -11.52 -1.79
CA ALA A 303 -1.64 -11.65 -3.20
C ALA A 303 -2.91 -11.46 -4.07
N PRO A 304 -2.80 -10.83 -5.24
CA PRO A 304 -3.92 -10.71 -6.18
C PRO A 304 -4.11 -12.04 -6.93
N LEU A 305 -5.23 -12.72 -6.69
CA LEU A 305 -5.48 -14.05 -7.27
C LEU A 305 -5.60 -14.02 -8.79
N TYR A 306 -6.28 -13.01 -9.32
CA TYR A 306 -6.56 -12.89 -10.75
C TYR A 306 -5.58 -11.98 -11.50
N ALA A 307 -4.40 -11.72 -10.93
CA ALA A 307 -3.43 -10.83 -11.55
C ALA A 307 -2.99 -11.28 -12.95
N LEU A 308 -2.88 -12.60 -13.19
CA LEU A 308 -2.53 -13.10 -14.52
C LEU A 308 -3.61 -12.75 -15.55
N VAL A 309 -4.89 -12.98 -15.22
CA VAL A 309 -6.02 -12.62 -16.09
C VAL A 309 -6.09 -11.11 -16.30
N ALA A 310 -5.93 -10.34 -15.22
CA ALA A 310 -5.94 -8.88 -15.30
C ALA A 310 -4.82 -8.34 -16.20
N ASN A 311 -3.61 -8.91 -16.11
CA ASN A 311 -2.49 -8.54 -16.96
C ASN A 311 -2.75 -8.90 -18.43
N LEU A 312 -3.30 -10.09 -18.69
CA LEU A 312 -3.63 -10.53 -20.05
C LEU A 312 -4.65 -9.61 -20.73
N LEU A 313 -5.70 -9.20 -19.99
CA LEU A 313 -6.73 -8.30 -20.51
C LEU A 313 -6.25 -6.84 -20.61
N ALA A 314 -5.38 -6.40 -19.70
CA ALA A 314 -4.85 -5.04 -19.69
C ALA A 314 -3.70 -4.83 -20.69
N ALA A 315 -2.89 -5.86 -20.97
CA ALA A 315 -1.68 -5.75 -21.80
C ALA A 315 -1.91 -5.09 -23.16
N PRO A 316 -2.94 -5.45 -23.95
CA PRO A 316 -3.17 -4.84 -25.26
C PRO A 316 -3.54 -3.35 -25.16
N LEU A 317 -4.08 -2.90 -24.03
CA LEU A 317 -4.48 -1.51 -23.79
C LEU A 317 -3.33 -0.67 -23.22
N LEU A 318 -2.45 -1.26 -22.40
CA LEU A 318 -1.44 -0.51 -21.66
C LEU A 318 -0.40 0.17 -22.55
N ALA A 319 0.11 -0.50 -23.59
CA ALA A 319 1.12 0.07 -24.45
C ALA A 319 0.58 1.24 -25.30
N PRO A 320 -0.53 1.10 -26.05
CA PRO A 320 -1.09 2.23 -26.80
C PRO A 320 -1.56 3.36 -25.89
N LEU A 321 -2.15 3.03 -24.73
CA LEU A 321 -2.60 4.03 -23.76
C LEU A 321 -1.42 4.84 -23.19
N THR A 322 -0.32 4.15 -22.85
CA THR A 322 0.89 4.82 -22.36
C THR A 322 1.50 5.74 -23.40
N LEU A 323 1.62 5.26 -24.66
CA LEU A 323 2.20 6.05 -25.74
C LEU A 323 1.31 7.26 -26.09
N SER A 324 0.00 7.05 -26.19
CA SER A 324 -0.96 8.12 -26.43
C SER A 324 -0.98 9.14 -25.29
N ALA A 325 -0.92 8.70 -24.02
CA ALA A 325 -0.84 9.59 -22.87
C ALA A 325 0.46 10.44 -22.91
N MET A 326 1.60 9.85 -23.27
CA MET A 326 2.86 10.58 -23.44
C MET A 326 2.78 11.61 -24.59
N GLY A 327 2.17 11.25 -25.72
CA GLY A 327 1.90 12.19 -26.83
C GLY A 327 0.98 13.33 -26.41
N LEU A 328 -0.10 13.00 -25.69
CA LEU A 328 -1.02 14.01 -25.13
C LEU A 328 -0.34 14.91 -24.10
N ALA A 329 0.60 14.39 -23.30
CA ALA A 329 1.36 15.21 -22.37
C ALA A 329 2.17 16.29 -23.09
N LEU A 330 2.81 15.95 -24.21
CA LEU A 330 3.47 16.92 -25.07
C LEU A 330 2.46 17.90 -25.69
N ALA A 331 1.36 17.39 -26.22
CA ALA A 331 0.29 18.22 -26.80
C ALA A 331 -0.33 19.18 -25.76
N SER A 332 -0.41 18.78 -24.50
CA SER A 332 -0.92 19.63 -23.41
C SER A 332 -0.09 20.88 -23.15
N LEU A 333 1.16 20.92 -23.60
CA LEU A 333 2.05 22.05 -23.39
C LEU A 333 1.88 23.11 -24.49
N VAL A 334 1.44 22.69 -25.69
CA VAL A 334 1.39 23.54 -26.89
C VAL A 334 -0.04 23.92 -27.25
N LEU A 335 -0.99 22.99 -27.10
CA LEU A 335 -2.36 23.18 -27.55
C LEU A 335 -3.17 24.12 -26.65
N PRO A 336 -4.08 24.92 -27.22
CA PRO A 336 -5.07 25.70 -26.48
C PRO A 336 -5.96 24.80 -25.60
N ALA A 337 -6.47 25.35 -24.49
CA ALA A 337 -7.33 24.61 -23.56
C ALA A 337 -8.63 24.11 -24.21
N ALA A 338 -9.14 24.80 -25.21
CA ALA A 338 -10.36 24.43 -25.94
C ALA A 338 -10.17 23.23 -26.89
N VAL A 339 -8.98 23.05 -27.46
CA VAL A 339 -8.70 21.98 -28.44
C VAL A 339 -8.24 20.68 -27.74
N PHE A 340 -7.54 20.79 -26.64
CA PHE A 340 -6.95 19.66 -25.93
C PHE A 340 -7.98 18.56 -25.57
N PRO A 341 -9.19 18.88 -25.06
CA PRO A 341 -10.20 17.86 -24.72
C PRO A 341 -10.63 17.01 -25.91
N LEU A 342 -10.68 17.57 -27.13
CA LEU A 342 -11.04 16.83 -28.35
C LEU A 342 -10.04 15.72 -28.65
N LEU A 343 -8.74 15.99 -28.49
CA LEU A 343 -7.69 14.99 -28.68
C LEU A 343 -7.60 14.02 -27.49
N ALA A 344 -7.90 14.47 -26.30
CA ALA A 344 -7.87 13.65 -25.11
C ALA A 344 -9.05 12.67 -25.04
N TRP A 345 -10.20 12.99 -25.66
CA TRP A 345 -11.42 12.20 -25.58
C TRP A 345 -11.24 10.72 -26.00
N PRO A 346 -10.69 10.36 -27.17
CA PRO A 346 -10.56 8.96 -27.57
C PRO A 346 -9.60 8.19 -26.63
N VAL A 347 -8.55 8.84 -26.14
CA VAL A 347 -7.62 8.23 -25.20
C VAL A 347 -8.26 8.06 -23.81
N ALA A 348 -9.13 8.99 -23.41
CA ALA A 348 -9.92 8.88 -22.18
C ALA A 348 -10.90 7.70 -22.25
N GLN A 349 -11.48 7.38 -23.42
CA GLN A 349 -12.34 6.19 -23.58
C GLN A 349 -11.54 4.89 -23.41
N LEU A 350 -10.30 4.82 -23.92
CA LEU A 350 -9.43 3.67 -23.68
C LEU A 350 -9.06 3.56 -22.18
N ALA A 351 -8.83 4.69 -21.52
CA ALA A 351 -8.60 4.71 -20.06
C ALA A 351 -9.85 4.24 -19.30
N ALA A 352 -11.04 4.67 -19.72
CA ALA A 352 -12.32 4.22 -19.14
C ALA A 352 -12.52 2.70 -19.29
N LEU A 353 -12.18 2.15 -20.46
CA LEU A 353 -12.23 0.70 -20.69
C LEU A 353 -11.28 -0.05 -19.76
N LEU A 354 -10.04 0.42 -19.61
CA LEU A 354 -9.09 -0.18 -18.68
C LEU A 354 -9.60 -0.10 -17.24
N ILE A 355 -10.15 1.03 -16.81
CA ILE A 355 -10.76 1.20 -15.47
C ILE A 355 -11.92 0.22 -15.28
N ALA A 356 -12.78 0.07 -16.28
CA ALA A 356 -13.92 -0.86 -16.24
C ALA A 356 -13.46 -2.32 -16.07
N ILE A 357 -12.46 -2.77 -16.83
CA ILE A 357 -11.84 -4.09 -16.71
C ILE A 357 -11.28 -4.31 -15.31
N VAL A 358 -10.53 -3.33 -14.79
CA VAL A 358 -9.89 -3.40 -13.46
C VAL A 358 -10.95 -3.49 -12.36
N ARG A 359 -11.98 -2.65 -12.42
CA ARG A 359 -13.09 -2.68 -11.45
C ARG A 359 -13.84 -4.00 -11.53
N TRP A 360 -14.17 -4.48 -12.73
CA TRP A 360 -14.83 -5.76 -12.91
C TRP A 360 -14.08 -6.91 -12.24
N ILE A 361 -12.78 -7.06 -12.52
CA ILE A 361 -11.94 -8.10 -11.91
C ILE A 361 -11.80 -7.90 -10.38
N SER A 362 -11.71 -6.65 -9.92
CA SER A 362 -11.57 -6.37 -8.48
C SER A 362 -12.79 -6.77 -7.65
N HIS A 363 -13.96 -6.95 -8.28
CA HIS A 363 -15.18 -7.43 -7.63
C HIS A 363 -15.37 -8.95 -7.69
N TRP A 364 -14.46 -9.68 -8.32
CA TRP A 364 -14.55 -11.15 -8.37
C TRP A 364 -14.34 -11.75 -6.96
N PRO A 365 -14.97 -12.91 -6.69
CA PRO A 365 -14.79 -13.61 -5.41
C PRO A 365 -13.33 -13.87 -5.12
N ALA A 366 -12.87 -13.59 -3.92
CA ALA A 366 -11.49 -13.77 -3.49
C ALA A 366 -10.44 -13.08 -4.40
N ALA A 367 -10.78 -11.99 -5.10
CA ALA A 367 -9.85 -11.27 -5.98
C ALA A 367 -8.54 -10.88 -5.29
N ARG A 368 -8.59 -10.66 -3.98
CA ARG A 368 -7.44 -10.49 -3.11
C ARG A 368 -7.39 -11.65 -2.12
N LEU A 369 -6.43 -12.54 -2.31
CA LEU A 369 -6.14 -13.61 -1.36
C LEU A 369 -5.43 -12.99 -0.14
N LEU A 370 -6.14 -12.93 0.99
CA LEU A 370 -5.60 -12.45 2.26
C LEU A 370 -5.00 -13.63 3.00
N THR A 371 -3.69 -13.65 3.13
CA THR A 371 -2.96 -14.70 3.88
C THR A 371 -2.56 -14.25 5.27
N GLY A 372 -2.73 -12.94 5.57
CA GLY A 372 -2.04 -12.32 6.69
C GLY A 372 -0.53 -12.22 6.46
N HIS A 373 0.17 -11.56 7.36
CA HIS A 373 1.62 -11.41 7.23
C HIS A 373 2.35 -12.64 7.75
N PRO A 374 3.06 -13.41 6.90
CA PRO A 374 3.90 -14.51 7.35
C PRO A 374 5.12 -13.97 8.11
N GLN A 375 5.62 -14.77 9.02
CA GLN A 375 6.87 -14.46 9.71
C GLN A 375 8.05 -14.49 8.72
N PRO A 376 9.10 -13.65 8.90
CA PRO A 376 10.21 -13.55 7.93
C PRO A 376 10.89 -14.87 7.61
N TRP A 377 11.04 -15.77 8.60
CA TRP A 377 11.64 -17.08 8.37
C TRP A 377 10.75 -18.02 7.53
N VAL A 378 9.40 -17.88 7.62
CA VAL A 378 8.46 -18.61 6.74
C VAL A 378 8.62 -18.14 5.30
N VAL A 379 8.80 -16.82 5.11
CA VAL A 379 9.10 -16.26 3.78
C VAL A 379 10.44 -16.76 3.27
N ALA A 380 11.46 -16.91 4.11
CA ALA A 380 12.74 -17.49 3.73
C ALA A 380 12.57 -18.95 3.25
N LEU A 381 11.78 -19.77 3.96
CA LEU A 381 11.43 -21.12 3.51
C LEU A 381 10.70 -21.12 2.16
N LEU A 382 9.77 -20.19 1.97
CA LEU A 382 9.05 -20.02 0.71
C LEU A 382 10.02 -19.69 -0.44
N VAL A 383 10.98 -18.78 -0.22
CA VAL A 383 12.02 -18.43 -1.20
C VAL A 383 12.89 -19.63 -1.51
N ILE A 384 13.41 -20.34 -0.49
CA ILE A 384 14.25 -21.52 -0.67
C ILE A 384 13.49 -22.61 -1.47
N GLY A 385 12.20 -22.79 -1.18
CA GLY A 385 11.37 -23.76 -1.88
C GLY A 385 11.05 -23.39 -3.33
N LEU A 386 10.84 -22.11 -3.62
CA LEU A 386 10.53 -21.62 -4.97
C LEU A 386 11.77 -21.51 -5.87
N LEU A 387 12.93 -21.19 -5.31
CA LEU A 387 14.13 -20.88 -6.07
C LEU A 387 14.51 -21.95 -7.12
N PRO A 388 14.48 -23.27 -6.80
CA PRO A 388 14.78 -24.32 -7.78
C PRO A 388 13.80 -24.39 -8.96
N TRP A 389 12.57 -23.89 -8.78
CA TRP A 389 11.56 -23.84 -9.84
C TRP A 389 11.69 -22.58 -10.71
N LEU A 390 12.23 -21.52 -10.12
CA LEU A 390 12.40 -20.23 -10.79
C LEU A 390 13.70 -20.14 -11.59
N LEU A 391 14.69 -20.97 -11.26
CA LEU A 391 15.97 -21.03 -11.97
C LEU A 391 15.91 -22.03 -13.13
N PRO A 392 16.61 -21.74 -14.27
CA PRO A 392 16.62 -22.61 -15.46
C PRO A 392 17.09 -24.03 -15.17
N ASP A 393 18.17 -24.17 -14.38
CA ASP A 393 18.88 -25.41 -14.14
C ASP A 393 18.47 -26.12 -12.84
N GLY A 394 17.22 -25.94 -12.41
CA GLY A 394 16.73 -26.48 -11.13
C GLY A 394 16.75 -28.01 -11.00
N GLY A 395 16.68 -28.78 -12.09
CA GLY A 395 16.85 -30.22 -12.13
C GLY A 395 16.28 -31.00 -10.92
N ARG A 396 17.13 -31.82 -10.29
CA ARG A 396 16.81 -32.62 -9.08
C ARG A 396 16.42 -31.72 -7.86
N TRP A 397 16.93 -30.49 -7.79
CA TRP A 397 16.66 -29.56 -6.71
C TRP A 397 15.20 -29.12 -6.65
N ARG A 398 14.46 -29.22 -7.77
CA ARG A 398 13.00 -28.92 -7.79
C ARG A 398 12.22 -29.82 -6.84
N ARG A 399 12.55 -31.13 -6.78
CA ARG A 399 11.91 -32.05 -5.83
C ARG A 399 12.25 -31.70 -4.38
N MET A 400 13.51 -31.35 -4.12
CA MET A 400 13.95 -30.92 -2.77
C MET A 400 13.30 -29.62 -2.35
N GLY A 401 13.03 -28.70 -3.27
CA GLY A 401 12.30 -27.45 -3.01
C GLY A 401 10.86 -27.62 -2.53
N LEU A 402 10.24 -28.78 -2.80
CA LEU A 402 8.88 -29.06 -2.31
C LEU A 402 8.81 -29.15 -0.78
N VAL A 403 9.85 -29.62 -0.11
CA VAL A 403 9.87 -29.78 1.34
C VAL A 403 9.78 -28.42 2.06
N PRO A 404 10.67 -27.43 1.83
CA PRO A 404 10.54 -26.13 2.47
C PRO A 404 9.29 -25.38 2.02
N LEU A 405 8.81 -25.59 0.79
CA LEU A 405 7.56 -24.99 0.33
C LEU A 405 6.36 -25.51 1.12
N LEU A 406 6.24 -26.84 1.25
CA LEU A 406 5.18 -27.47 2.03
C LEU A 406 5.26 -27.05 3.50
N MET A 407 6.47 -27.03 4.07
CA MET A 407 6.70 -26.59 5.44
C MET A 407 6.27 -25.14 5.67
N ALA A 408 6.59 -24.23 4.73
CA ALA A 408 6.16 -22.84 4.79
C ALA A 408 4.62 -22.72 4.79
N VAL A 409 3.94 -23.47 3.93
CA VAL A 409 2.47 -23.47 3.84
C VAL A 409 1.84 -24.05 5.10
N LEU A 410 2.32 -25.20 5.59
CA LEU A 410 1.79 -25.86 6.79
C LEU A 410 1.98 -25.00 8.04
N VAL A 411 3.17 -24.46 8.24
CA VAL A 411 3.46 -23.62 9.41
C VAL A 411 2.64 -22.33 9.37
N HIS A 412 2.59 -21.66 8.21
CA HIS A 412 1.79 -20.45 8.08
C HIS A 412 0.31 -20.73 8.29
N GLY A 413 -0.21 -21.81 7.69
CA GLY A 413 -1.59 -22.26 7.88
C GLY A 413 -1.90 -22.56 9.35
N HIS A 414 -1.01 -23.27 10.05
CA HIS A 414 -1.18 -23.53 11.50
C HIS A 414 -1.24 -22.23 12.30
N VAL A 415 -0.36 -21.26 12.05
CA VAL A 415 -0.37 -19.95 12.73
C VAL A 415 -1.65 -19.16 12.43
N GLN A 416 -2.17 -19.24 11.22
CA GLN A 416 -3.41 -18.54 10.84
C GLN A 416 -4.66 -19.19 11.46
N LEU A 417 -4.67 -20.51 11.60
CA LEU A 417 -5.78 -21.26 12.21
C LEU A 417 -5.72 -21.26 13.75
N ALA A 418 -4.60 -20.89 14.35
CA ALA A 418 -4.42 -20.87 15.79
C ALA A 418 -5.35 -19.86 16.47
N ASP A 419 -5.88 -20.26 17.63
CA ASP A 419 -6.66 -19.39 18.50
C ASP A 419 -5.81 -18.23 19.01
N GLY A 420 -6.36 -17.05 19.01
CA GLY A 420 -5.64 -15.89 19.47
C GLY A 420 -6.49 -14.66 19.71
N VAL A 421 -6.01 -13.84 20.63
CA VAL A 421 -6.60 -12.54 20.93
C VAL A 421 -5.51 -11.47 20.79
N VAL A 422 -5.78 -10.47 19.97
CA VAL A 422 -4.87 -9.36 19.69
C VAL A 422 -5.52 -8.06 20.16
N ALA A 423 -4.95 -7.45 21.19
CA ALA A 423 -5.37 -6.14 21.68
C ALA A 423 -4.49 -5.04 21.09
N VAL A 424 -5.11 -3.98 20.61
CA VAL A 424 -4.44 -2.85 19.98
C VAL A 424 -5.01 -1.55 20.53
N LYS A 425 -4.14 -0.56 20.78
CA LYS A 425 -4.51 0.73 21.39
C LYS A 425 -3.91 1.89 20.61
N ARG A 426 -4.72 2.94 20.41
CA ARG A 426 -4.27 4.20 19.83
C ARG A 426 -4.95 5.38 20.53
N GLY A 427 -4.23 6.01 21.45
CA GLY A 427 -4.80 7.08 22.28
C GLY A 427 -5.93 6.53 23.15
N ARG A 428 -7.16 7.02 22.92
CA ARG A 428 -8.38 6.57 23.63
C ARG A 428 -9.14 5.48 22.90
N GLN A 429 -8.69 5.06 21.73
CA GLN A 429 -9.34 4.03 20.93
C GLN A 429 -8.65 2.69 21.20
N HIS A 430 -9.44 1.67 21.49
CA HIS A 430 -8.96 0.32 21.74
C HIS A 430 -9.71 -0.66 20.84
N TRP A 431 -8.99 -1.64 20.32
CA TRP A 431 -9.54 -2.74 19.52
C TRP A 431 -9.08 -4.06 20.09
N LEU A 432 -9.97 -5.03 20.07
CA LEU A 432 -9.68 -6.41 20.39
C LEU A 432 -10.12 -7.28 19.21
N LEU A 433 -9.18 -7.92 18.54
CA LEU A 433 -9.43 -8.90 17.49
C LEU A 433 -9.29 -10.30 18.09
N ALA A 434 -10.35 -11.08 18.02
CA ALA A 434 -10.39 -12.48 18.40
C ALA A 434 -10.35 -13.35 17.13
N ARG A 435 -9.57 -14.42 17.14
CA ARG A 435 -9.40 -15.35 16.01
C ARG A 435 -9.55 -16.79 16.49
N HIS A 436 -10.29 -17.59 15.73
CA HIS A 436 -10.49 -19.01 15.96
C HIS A 436 -10.66 -19.75 14.65
N GLN A 437 -9.78 -20.69 14.33
CA GLN A 437 -9.88 -21.57 13.16
C GLN A 437 -10.22 -20.85 11.83
N GLY A 438 -9.55 -19.72 11.56
CA GLY A 438 -9.78 -18.92 10.35
C GLY A 438 -10.97 -17.96 10.41
N ARG A 439 -11.75 -17.96 11.49
CA ARG A 439 -12.80 -16.99 11.79
C ARG A 439 -12.26 -15.86 12.65
N ALA A 440 -12.89 -14.70 12.56
CA ALA A 440 -12.48 -13.56 13.37
C ALA A 440 -13.67 -12.68 13.78
N ALA A 441 -13.50 -12.05 14.93
CA ALA A 441 -14.46 -11.11 15.50
C ALA A 441 -13.73 -9.93 16.13
N LEU A 442 -14.38 -8.77 16.19
CA LEU A 442 -13.76 -7.56 16.70
C LEU A 442 -14.65 -6.86 17.73
N VAL A 443 -14.01 -6.36 18.77
CA VAL A 443 -14.62 -5.40 19.72
C VAL A 443 -13.88 -4.08 19.60
N SER A 444 -14.59 -2.96 19.46
CA SER A 444 -14.02 -1.61 19.36
C SER A 444 -14.68 -0.66 20.35
N THR A 445 -13.86 0.11 21.07
CA THR A 445 -14.37 1.16 21.98
C THR A 445 -14.85 2.40 21.27
N SER A 446 -14.55 2.55 19.98
CA SER A 446 -14.92 3.75 19.21
C SER A 446 -15.48 3.37 17.85
N ALA A 447 -16.53 4.06 17.42
CA ALA A 447 -17.26 3.78 16.19
C ALA A 447 -16.95 4.76 15.03
N VAL A 448 -16.03 5.72 15.22
CA VAL A 448 -15.71 6.74 14.20
C VAL A 448 -15.02 6.15 12.96
N ALA A 449 -15.06 6.88 11.84
CA ALA A 449 -14.51 6.42 10.55
C ALA A 449 -13.02 6.03 10.62
N SER A 450 -12.21 6.75 11.39
CA SER A 450 -10.79 6.39 11.59
C SER A 450 -10.60 5.07 12.34
N SER A 451 -11.53 4.76 13.27
CA SER A 451 -11.56 3.49 14.00
C SER A 451 -11.94 2.33 13.10
N CYS A 452 -12.94 2.51 12.22
CA CYS A 452 -13.32 1.51 11.22
C CYS A 452 -12.16 1.19 10.26
N ARG A 453 -11.50 2.21 9.72
CA ARG A 453 -10.33 2.01 8.85
C ARG A 453 -9.17 1.28 9.56
N MET A 454 -8.96 1.55 10.85
CA MET A 454 -7.95 0.85 11.64
C MET A 454 -8.34 -0.61 11.88
N ALA A 455 -9.59 -0.87 12.22
CA ALA A 455 -10.15 -2.21 12.40
C ALA A 455 -10.00 -3.06 11.11
N GLY A 456 -10.30 -2.48 9.94
CA GLY A 456 -10.11 -3.14 8.66
C GLY A 456 -8.65 -3.49 8.38
N ARG A 457 -7.72 -2.57 8.66
CA ARG A 457 -6.28 -2.86 8.53
C ARG A 457 -5.82 -3.95 9.50
N LEU A 458 -6.34 -3.95 10.72
CA LEU A 458 -6.01 -4.98 11.72
C LEU A 458 -6.52 -6.36 11.27
N ALA A 459 -7.72 -6.43 10.73
CA ALA A 459 -8.28 -7.65 10.15
C ALA A 459 -7.45 -8.14 8.95
N ASP A 460 -7.14 -7.27 7.99
CA ASP A 460 -6.33 -7.56 6.81
C ASP A 460 -4.95 -8.13 7.15
N VAL A 461 -4.26 -7.53 8.12
CA VAL A 461 -2.91 -7.95 8.55
C VAL A 461 -2.93 -9.36 9.15
N HIS A 462 -4.05 -9.76 9.73
CA HIS A 462 -4.26 -11.10 10.27
C HIS A 462 -4.95 -12.05 9.28
N GLY A 463 -5.11 -11.68 8.02
CA GLY A 463 -5.63 -12.55 6.96
C GLY A 463 -7.16 -12.60 6.88
N HIS A 464 -7.87 -11.69 7.53
CA HIS A 464 -9.33 -11.66 7.56
C HIS A 464 -9.87 -10.47 6.75
N GLY A 465 -10.49 -10.75 5.61
CA GLY A 465 -11.12 -9.70 4.78
C GLY A 465 -12.47 -9.23 5.31
N ARG A 466 -13.17 -10.12 6.00
CA ARG A 466 -14.46 -9.85 6.61
C ARG A 466 -14.57 -10.61 7.93
N LEU A 467 -15.14 -9.95 8.92
CA LEU A 467 -15.28 -10.49 10.27
C LEU A 467 -16.68 -11.12 10.43
N ASP A 468 -16.79 -12.15 11.26
CA ASP A 468 -18.08 -12.78 11.55
C ASP A 468 -19.02 -11.79 12.26
N TRP A 469 -18.48 -11.09 13.26
CA TRP A 469 -19.21 -10.03 13.94
C TRP A 469 -18.27 -8.92 14.43
N VAL A 470 -18.85 -7.73 14.55
CA VAL A 470 -18.19 -6.54 15.11
C VAL A 470 -19.08 -5.99 16.22
N MET A 471 -18.53 -5.89 17.42
CA MET A 471 -19.16 -5.24 18.56
C MET A 471 -18.58 -3.84 18.75
N LEU A 472 -19.41 -2.84 18.63
CA LEU A 472 -19.07 -1.43 18.89
C LEU A 472 -19.62 -1.02 20.25
N LEU A 473 -18.81 -0.30 21.02
CA LEU A 473 -19.19 0.15 22.36
C LEU A 473 -19.69 1.59 22.38
N ASP A 474 -19.42 2.33 21.29
CA ASP A 474 -19.97 3.67 21.05
C ASP A 474 -21.07 3.62 19.98
N PRO A 475 -22.06 4.54 20.01
CA PRO A 475 -23.04 4.67 18.94
C PRO A 475 -22.38 5.05 17.62
N VAL A 476 -22.94 4.56 16.52
CA VAL A 476 -22.42 4.76 15.17
C VAL A 476 -23.21 5.84 14.46
N ALA A 477 -22.52 6.82 13.89
CA ALA A 477 -23.14 7.78 12.97
C ALA A 477 -23.54 7.09 11.66
N SER A 478 -24.68 7.48 11.07
CA SER A 478 -25.22 6.89 9.83
C SER A 478 -24.20 6.86 8.68
N GLU A 479 -23.42 7.92 8.53
CA GLU A 479 -22.38 8.07 7.51
C GLU A 479 -21.25 7.02 7.63
N VAL A 480 -20.97 6.53 8.84
CA VAL A 480 -19.89 5.58 9.12
C VAL A 480 -20.39 4.15 9.14
N MET A 481 -21.69 3.93 9.23
CA MET A 481 -22.30 2.59 9.31
C MET A 481 -21.91 1.72 8.12
N ALA A 482 -21.89 2.25 6.91
CA ALA A 482 -21.50 1.53 5.70
C ALA A 482 -20.07 0.93 5.79
N CYS A 483 -19.13 1.64 6.41
CA CYS A 483 -17.77 1.14 6.63
C CYS A 483 -17.78 -0.11 7.54
N TRP A 484 -18.51 -0.06 8.66
CA TRP A 484 -18.59 -1.19 9.59
C TRP A 484 -19.35 -2.39 9.03
N GLN A 485 -20.43 -2.15 8.27
CA GLN A 485 -21.16 -3.21 7.56
C GLN A 485 -20.31 -3.89 6.47
N GLY A 486 -19.43 -3.13 5.82
CA GLY A 486 -18.45 -3.70 4.90
C GLY A 486 -17.41 -4.60 5.59
N LEU A 487 -17.08 -4.31 6.86
CA LEU A 487 -16.07 -5.04 7.62
C LEU A 487 -16.63 -6.32 8.29
N GLY A 488 -17.89 -6.32 8.76
CA GLY A 488 -18.47 -7.44 9.51
C GLY A 488 -19.76 -7.96 8.89
N HIS A 489 -19.98 -9.27 8.99
CA HIS A 489 -21.27 -9.87 8.60
C HIS A 489 -22.41 -9.42 9.51
N ARG A 490 -22.11 -9.26 10.81
CA ARG A 490 -23.04 -8.76 11.81
C ARG A 490 -22.36 -7.62 12.59
N VAL A 491 -22.99 -6.46 12.59
CA VAL A 491 -22.52 -5.29 13.36
C VAL A 491 -23.51 -5.01 14.47
N VAL A 492 -23.03 -4.98 15.71
CA VAL A 492 -23.79 -4.69 16.90
C VAL A 492 -23.26 -3.41 17.52
N ALA A 493 -24.12 -2.44 17.70
CA ALA A 493 -23.76 -1.13 18.29
C ALA A 493 -24.86 -0.66 19.25
N PRO A 494 -24.54 0.16 20.25
CA PRO A 494 -25.52 0.79 21.11
C PRO A 494 -26.47 1.70 20.31
N GLN A 495 -27.74 1.68 20.67
CA GLN A 495 -28.76 2.57 20.11
C GLN A 495 -29.51 3.29 21.23
N GLN A 496 -29.68 4.62 21.13
CA GLN A 496 -30.51 5.44 22.02
C GLN A 496 -30.33 5.16 23.52
N GLY A 497 -29.07 5.06 23.99
CA GLY A 497 -28.75 4.83 25.41
C GLY A 497 -28.89 3.38 25.89
N ARG A 498 -29.26 2.43 25.02
CA ARG A 498 -29.27 0.99 25.31
C ARG A 498 -27.98 0.34 24.81
N ALA A 499 -27.40 -0.56 25.61
CA ALA A 499 -26.31 -1.42 25.14
C ALA A 499 -26.76 -2.22 23.91
N GLY A 500 -25.85 -2.47 22.97
CA GLY A 500 -26.17 -3.25 21.77
C GLY A 500 -26.57 -4.70 22.04
N LEU A 501 -26.32 -5.21 23.26
CA LEU A 501 -26.71 -6.52 23.75
C LEU A 501 -27.44 -6.38 25.09
N ALA A 502 -28.40 -7.26 25.37
CA ALA A 502 -29.00 -7.39 26.69
C ALA A 502 -28.11 -8.25 27.61
N VAL A 503 -28.23 -8.08 28.93
CA VAL A 503 -27.51 -8.91 29.90
C VAL A 503 -27.86 -10.38 29.71
N GLY A 504 -26.84 -11.24 29.61
CA GLY A 504 -26.97 -12.67 29.31
C GLY A 504 -27.14 -13.00 27.83
N GLN A 505 -27.35 -12.01 26.98
CA GLN A 505 -27.41 -12.22 25.53
C GLN A 505 -26.01 -12.54 24.98
N ARG A 506 -25.96 -13.50 24.05
CA ARG A 506 -24.73 -13.95 23.41
C ARG A 506 -24.71 -13.61 21.94
N LEU A 507 -23.60 -13.01 21.50
CA LEU A 507 -23.23 -12.92 20.11
C LEU A 507 -22.32 -14.11 19.80
N HIS A 508 -22.75 -14.99 18.90
CA HIS A 508 -22.09 -16.28 18.67
C HIS A 508 -21.79 -16.51 17.19
N SER A 509 -20.61 -17.05 16.92
CA SER A 509 -20.22 -17.73 15.68
C SER A 509 -19.28 -18.85 16.06
N ASP A 510 -19.16 -19.91 15.24
CA ASP A 510 -18.44 -21.14 15.59
C ASP A 510 -17.13 -20.88 16.36
N GLY A 511 -17.07 -21.28 17.62
CA GLY A 511 -15.91 -21.11 18.49
C GLY A 511 -15.65 -19.71 19.03
N LEU A 512 -16.36 -18.67 18.54
CA LEU A 512 -16.27 -17.30 19.02
C LEU A 512 -17.59 -16.89 19.66
N SER A 513 -17.59 -16.52 20.94
CA SER A 513 -18.80 -15.99 21.58
C SER A 513 -18.50 -14.84 22.52
N LEU A 514 -19.38 -13.84 22.50
CA LEU A 514 -19.34 -12.68 23.38
C LEU A 514 -20.64 -12.59 24.14
N GLU A 515 -20.57 -12.59 25.48
CA GLU A 515 -21.71 -12.51 26.37
C GLU A 515 -21.62 -11.24 27.22
N LEU A 516 -22.70 -10.48 27.31
CA LEU A 516 -22.78 -9.32 28.21
C LEU A 516 -23.10 -9.82 29.63
N LEU A 517 -22.18 -9.56 30.56
CA LEU A 517 -22.32 -10.02 31.98
C LEU A 517 -23.07 -9.00 32.84
N THR A 518 -22.82 -7.70 32.60
CA THR A 518 -23.45 -6.61 33.37
C THR A 518 -23.77 -5.44 32.47
N ASP A 519 -24.91 -4.82 32.70
CA ASP A 519 -25.34 -3.61 31.98
C ASP A 519 -24.54 -2.39 32.46
N ARG A 520 -24.26 -2.29 33.78
CA ARG A 520 -23.43 -1.24 34.34
C ARG A 520 -21.96 -1.45 33.97
N GLY A 521 -21.46 -0.59 33.07
CA GLY A 521 -20.08 -0.63 32.58
C GLY A 521 -19.81 -1.68 31.53
N GLN A 522 -20.82 -2.41 31.05
CA GLN A 522 -20.75 -3.35 29.92
C GLN A 522 -19.60 -4.38 30.05
N ALA A 523 -19.44 -4.98 31.23
CA ALA A 523 -18.50 -6.09 31.38
C ALA A 523 -18.95 -7.28 30.54
N MET A 524 -18.03 -7.85 29.75
CA MET A 524 -18.34 -8.93 28.82
C MET A 524 -17.40 -10.11 29.02
N LEU A 525 -17.86 -11.30 28.67
CA LEU A 525 -17.07 -12.52 28.56
C LEU A 525 -16.92 -12.92 27.11
N LEU A 526 -15.69 -12.90 26.61
CA LEU A 526 -15.33 -13.38 25.29
C LEU A 526 -14.76 -14.79 25.41
N ARG A 527 -15.27 -15.72 24.62
CA ARG A 527 -14.71 -17.08 24.46
C ARG A 527 -14.16 -17.22 23.06
N VAL A 528 -12.93 -17.72 22.96
CA VAL A 528 -12.21 -17.96 21.71
C VAL A 528 -11.69 -19.40 21.76
N GLY A 529 -12.42 -20.32 21.17
CA GLY A 529 -12.17 -21.75 21.37
C GLY A 529 -12.20 -22.10 22.84
N GLN A 530 -11.06 -22.53 23.38
CA GLN A 530 -10.90 -22.85 24.81
C GLN A 530 -10.54 -21.63 25.68
N LEU A 531 -10.09 -20.53 25.06
CA LEU A 531 -9.65 -19.35 25.80
C LEU A 531 -10.85 -18.53 26.30
N ARG A 532 -10.74 -18.00 27.51
CA ARG A 532 -11.75 -17.15 28.15
C ARG A 532 -11.14 -15.79 28.46
N TRP A 533 -11.72 -14.74 27.91
CA TRP A 533 -11.27 -13.36 28.11
C TRP A 533 -12.35 -12.53 28.73
N ARG A 534 -12.00 -11.75 29.76
CA ARG A 534 -12.90 -10.78 30.35
C ARG A 534 -12.62 -9.41 29.75
N LEU A 535 -13.67 -8.80 29.22
CA LEU A 535 -13.57 -7.48 28.62
C LEU A 535 -14.17 -6.45 29.56
N LEU A 536 -13.37 -5.44 29.89
CA LEU A 536 -13.73 -4.34 30.78
C LEU A 536 -13.57 -3.01 30.00
N PRO A 537 -14.60 -2.57 29.27
CA PRO A 537 -14.50 -1.41 28.39
C PRO A 537 -14.27 -0.10 29.12
N VAL A 538 -14.86 0.04 30.31
CA VAL A 538 -14.84 1.27 31.12
C VAL A 538 -14.53 0.97 32.58
N PRO A 539 -14.03 1.93 33.38
CA PRO A 539 -13.71 1.72 34.78
C PRO A 539 -14.88 1.19 35.64
N GLN A 540 -16.12 1.55 35.29
CA GLN A 540 -17.32 1.07 36.00
C GLN A 540 -17.48 -0.45 35.92
N ALA A 541 -17.06 -1.07 34.81
CA ALA A 541 -17.08 -2.52 34.65
C ALA A 541 -16.20 -3.21 35.69
N LEU A 542 -15.03 -2.65 35.97
CA LEU A 542 -14.13 -3.15 37.00
C LEU A 542 -14.76 -3.07 38.41
N TRP A 543 -15.38 -1.95 38.74
CA TRP A 543 -16.03 -1.76 40.02
C TRP A 543 -17.22 -2.68 40.22
N ALA A 544 -18.01 -2.95 39.19
CA ALA A 544 -19.12 -3.87 39.22
C ALA A 544 -18.67 -5.29 39.55
N LEU A 545 -17.54 -5.73 38.97
CA LEU A 545 -16.96 -7.05 39.24
C LEU A 545 -16.30 -7.16 40.61
N GLN A 546 -15.65 -6.12 41.12
CA GLN A 546 -15.07 -6.09 42.45
C GLN A 546 -16.12 -6.33 43.53
N ARG A 547 -17.31 -5.73 43.38
CA ARG A 547 -18.43 -5.92 44.33
C ARG A 547 -19.02 -7.31 44.30
N GLN A 548 -18.98 -8.00 43.15
CA GLN A 548 -19.57 -9.33 43.01
C GLN A 548 -18.67 -10.48 43.49
N ARG A 549 -17.40 -10.23 43.86
CA ARG A 549 -16.37 -11.25 44.25
C ARG A 549 -16.25 -12.44 43.28
N ARG A 550 -16.86 -12.39 42.09
CA ARG A 550 -16.92 -13.49 41.13
C ARG A 550 -15.89 -13.27 40.00
N LEU A 551 -14.63 -13.39 40.32
CA LEU A 551 -13.59 -13.57 39.32
C LEU A 551 -13.37 -15.08 39.14
N GLY A 552 -14.18 -15.71 38.30
CA GLY A 552 -13.86 -17.06 37.83
C GLY A 552 -12.57 -17.07 37.00
N PRO A 553 -11.91 -18.21 36.83
CA PRO A 553 -10.65 -18.31 36.10
C PRO A 553 -10.85 -17.83 34.64
N VAL A 554 -9.98 -16.92 34.19
CA VAL A 554 -9.91 -16.40 32.82
C VAL A 554 -8.45 -16.36 32.38
N ASP A 555 -8.21 -16.60 31.11
CA ASP A 555 -6.87 -16.62 30.53
C ASP A 555 -6.33 -15.19 30.30
N GLY A 556 -7.23 -14.21 30.18
CA GLY A 556 -6.85 -12.82 30.00
C GLY A 556 -7.94 -11.82 30.33
N ILE A 557 -7.50 -10.59 30.58
CA ILE A 557 -8.37 -9.44 30.84
C ILE A 557 -7.98 -8.34 29.84
N TRP A 558 -8.95 -7.83 29.09
CA TRP A 558 -8.77 -6.67 28.24
C TRP A 558 -9.42 -5.44 28.88
N LEU A 559 -8.69 -4.33 28.82
CA LEU A 559 -9.12 -3.04 29.35
C LEU A 559 -9.33 -2.05 28.19
N GLY A 560 -10.52 -1.51 28.05
CA GLY A 560 -10.85 -0.44 27.11
C GLY A 560 -10.46 0.96 27.63
N PHE A 561 -9.78 1.05 28.75
CA PHE A 561 -9.37 2.29 29.41
C PHE A 561 -7.96 2.17 30.00
N GLN A 562 -7.36 3.27 30.40
CA GLN A 562 -6.07 3.26 31.07
C GLN A 562 -6.26 3.12 32.59
N PRO A 563 -5.83 1.99 33.19
CA PRO A 563 -5.99 1.76 34.64
C PRO A 563 -5.02 2.62 35.45
N ASN A 564 -5.39 2.95 36.67
CA ASN A 564 -4.46 3.53 37.63
C ASN A 564 -3.60 2.43 38.29
N ARG A 565 -2.53 2.84 39.03
CA ARG A 565 -1.60 1.89 39.65
C ARG A 565 -2.23 0.91 40.65
N ARG A 566 -3.33 1.32 41.34
CA ARG A 566 -4.04 0.44 42.29
C ARG A 566 -4.89 -0.59 41.54
N GLN A 567 -5.55 -0.18 40.49
CA GLN A 567 -6.34 -1.08 39.62
C GLN A 567 -5.44 -2.12 38.94
N LEU A 568 -4.27 -1.69 38.45
CA LEU A 568 -3.32 -2.60 37.80
C LEU A 568 -2.82 -3.67 38.76
N ARG A 569 -2.36 -3.28 39.98
CA ARG A 569 -1.92 -4.23 41.02
C ARG A 569 -2.99 -5.22 41.44
N TRP A 570 -4.25 -4.76 41.49
CA TRP A 570 -5.37 -5.66 41.82
C TRP A 570 -5.64 -6.68 40.71
N LEU A 571 -5.52 -6.29 39.45
CA LEU A 571 -5.69 -7.16 38.27
C LEU A 571 -4.54 -8.19 38.17
N GLU A 572 -3.31 -7.76 38.39
CA GLU A 572 -2.11 -8.60 38.32
C GLU A 572 -2.01 -9.61 39.48
N GLY A 573 -2.56 -9.28 40.65
CA GLY A 573 -2.62 -10.17 41.82
C GLY A 573 -3.43 -11.45 41.61
N GLY A 574 -4.24 -11.52 40.52
CA GLY A 574 -4.98 -12.70 40.11
C GLY A 574 -4.23 -13.67 39.18
N GLY A 575 -2.97 -13.39 38.80
CA GLY A 575 -2.16 -14.25 37.92
C GLY A 575 -2.62 -14.29 36.46
N THR A 576 -3.53 -13.40 36.06
CA THR A 576 -4.11 -13.34 34.72
C THR A 576 -3.38 -12.34 33.80
N LYS A 577 -3.24 -12.66 32.52
CA LYS A 577 -2.64 -11.78 31.52
C LYS A 577 -3.53 -10.54 31.32
N VAL A 578 -3.00 -9.35 31.62
CA VAL A 578 -3.70 -8.08 31.40
C VAL A 578 -3.23 -7.46 30.10
N CYS A 579 -4.16 -7.17 29.18
CA CYS A 579 -3.91 -6.46 27.91
C CYS A 579 -4.56 -5.07 27.94
N LEU A 580 -3.79 -4.05 27.59
CA LEU A 580 -4.20 -2.63 27.53
C LEU A 580 -4.46 -2.17 26.10
#